data_416da28dff2140abe0d27db4ebf9e2c9
#
_entry.id   416da28dff2140abe0d27db4ebf9e2c9
#
_cell.length_a   1.000
_cell.length_b   1.000
_cell.length_c   1.000
_cell.angle_alpha   90.00
_cell.angle_beta   90.00
_cell.angle_gamma   90.00
#
_symmetry.space_group_name_H-M   'P 1'
#
loop_
_entity.id
_entity.type
_entity.pdbx_description
1 polymer ?
#
loop_
_entity_poly.entity_id
_entity_poly.type
_entity_poly.pdbx_seq_one_letter_code
_entity_poly.pdbx_strand_id
1 'polypeptide(L)'
;MVNKIKFTKLDYMLIAIACIPTVLAIIYMHDINAQDGTLNDTLRIKGHFILDAYHADGIHFAHTEKDNLVVTNGFKGIGKLGWNANSGISPSTYRYLAVGATSTSPSSSDTALGSECGYSRQLTSSPTYSSAVITLSGTFTGASCTAVEVGVFDASSSGNMLSRQTYSAITLGSSDSLVVTYTFTLS
;
A
#
# COMPACT_ATOMS: atom_id res chain seq x y z
N MET A 1 23.05 -34.86 65.54
CA MET A 1 23.45 -35.97 64.63
C MET A 1 22.82 -35.76 63.28
N VAL A 2 23.58 -35.45 62.26
CA VAL A 2 23.06 -35.28 60.91
C VAL A 2 23.10 -36.65 60.22
N ASN A 3 21.94 -37.26 59.95
CA ASN A 3 21.82 -38.49 59.15
C ASN A 3 22.27 -38.24 57.72
N LYS A 4 23.43 -38.77 57.34
CA LYS A 4 23.86 -38.80 55.94
C LYS A 4 23.04 -39.82 55.18
N ILE A 5 22.17 -39.35 54.29
CA ILE A 5 21.43 -40.19 53.35
C ILE A 5 22.45 -40.78 52.36
N LYS A 6 22.57 -42.11 52.35
CA LYS A 6 23.41 -42.83 51.36
C LYS A 6 22.54 -43.22 50.19
N PHE A 7 22.81 -42.64 49.02
CA PHE A 7 22.17 -43.07 47.77
C PHE A 7 22.86 -44.35 47.24
N THR A 8 22.06 -45.27 46.76
CA THR A 8 22.55 -46.48 46.09
C THR A 8 22.74 -46.22 44.58
N LYS A 9 23.46 -47.12 43.89
CA LYS A 9 23.59 -47.02 42.42
C LYS A 9 22.25 -47.01 41.72
N LEU A 10 21.24 -47.65 42.27
CA LEU A 10 19.87 -47.69 41.73
C LEU A 10 19.19 -46.34 41.87
N ASP A 11 19.42 -45.63 42.99
CA ASP A 11 18.86 -44.31 43.24
C ASP A 11 19.43 -43.28 42.24
N TYR A 12 20.71 -43.33 41.93
CA TYR A 12 21.33 -42.48 40.90
C TYR A 12 20.80 -42.78 39.51
N MET A 13 20.53 -44.09 39.21
CA MET A 13 19.99 -44.49 37.92
C MET A 13 18.52 -44.04 37.73
N LEU A 14 17.71 -44.09 38.79
CA LEU A 14 16.34 -43.61 38.79
C LEU A 14 16.26 -42.09 38.68
N ILE A 15 17.15 -41.34 39.33
CA ILE A 15 17.24 -39.88 39.20
C ILE A 15 17.66 -39.50 37.78
N ALA A 16 18.60 -40.21 37.16
CA ALA A 16 19.04 -39.98 35.81
C ALA A 16 17.89 -40.20 34.79
N ILE A 17 17.10 -41.27 34.95
CA ILE A 17 15.96 -41.56 34.09
C ILE A 17 14.84 -40.54 34.28
N ALA A 18 14.60 -40.04 35.48
CA ALA A 18 13.59 -39.02 35.75
C ALA A 18 13.98 -37.62 35.20
N CYS A 19 15.30 -37.33 35.10
CA CYS A 19 15.77 -36.04 34.55
C CYS A 19 15.77 -35.97 33.02
N ILE A 20 15.83 -37.10 32.31
CA ILE A 20 15.86 -37.15 30.84
C ILE A 20 14.65 -36.45 30.22
N PRO A 21 13.39 -36.73 30.61
CA PRO A 21 12.25 -36.08 30.03
C PRO A 21 12.16 -34.58 30.35
N THR A 22 12.65 -34.15 31.52
CA THR A 22 12.68 -32.73 31.86
C THR A 22 13.74 -31.94 31.09
N VAL A 23 14.93 -32.54 30.87
CA VAL A 23 15.96 -31.94 30.00
C VAL A 23 15.52 -31.92 28.54
N LEU A 24 14.88 -32.98 28.03
CA LEU A 24 14.30 -32.98 26.68
C LEU A 24 13.20 -31.94 26.54
N ALA A 25 12.33 -31.78 27.56
CA ALA A 25 11.28 -30.77 27.56
C ALA A 25 11.88 -29.34 27.58
N ILE A 26 12.94 -29.12 28.31
CA ILE A 26 13.62 -27.82 28.34
C ILE A 26 14.29 -27.54 27.00
N ILE A 27 14.92 -28.51 26.37
CA ILE A 27 15.51 -28.36 25.02
C ILE A 27 14.40 -28.09 24.01
N TYR A 28 13.29 -28.84 24.07
CA TYR A 28 12.15 -28.64 23.17
C TYR A 28 11.47 -27.28 23.37
N MET A 29 11.34 -26.79 24.62
CA MET A 29 10.86 -25.45 24.93
C MET A 29 11.85 -24.35 24.52
N HIS A 30 13.16 -24.65 24.56
CA HIS A 30 14.17 -23.69 24.08
C HIS A 30 14.16 -23.54 22.57
N ASP A 31 13.96 -24.64 21.84
CA ASP A 31 13.79 -24.59 20.37
C ASP A 31 12.47 -23.92 19.94
N ILE A 32 11.40 -24.07 20.72
CA ILE A 32 10.13 -23.37 20.46
C ILE A 32 10.29 -21.86 20.71
N ASN A 33 11.07 -21.45 21.70
CA ASN A 33 11.35 -20.03 21.96
C ASN A 33 12.44 -19.45 21.04
N ALA A 34 13.29 -20.29 20.44
CA ALA A 34 14.29 -19.85 19.45
C ALA A 34 13.68 -19.59 18.07
N GLN A 35 12.40 -19.95 17.85
CA GLN A 35 11.62 -19.52 16.68
C GLN A 35 10.84 -18.21 16.93
N ASP A 36 11.17 -17.43 17.94
CA ASP A 36 10.87 -16.01 17.94
C ASP A 36 11.88 -15.29 17.05
N GLY A 37 12.00 -15.79 15.82
CA GLY A 37 12.37 -14.95 14.72
C GLY A 37 11.29 -13.88 14.67
N THR A 38 11.61 -12.67 15.12
CA THR A 38 10.82 -11.49 14.81
C THR A 38 10.59 -11.52 13.30
N LEU A 39 9.42 -12.01 12.89
CA LEU A 39 8.92 -11.79 11.55
C LEU A 39 8.79 -10.27 11.44
N ASN A 40 9.86 -9.60 11.06
CA ASN A 40 9.83 -8.22 10.60
C ASN A 40 9.09 -8.21 9.25
N ASP A 41 7.86 -8.69 9.28
CA ASP A 41 6.95 -8.64 8.16
C ASP A 41 6.35 -7.24 8.12
N THR A 42 7.14 -6.32 7.60
CA THR A 42 6.68 -4.97 7.32
C THR A 42 5.96 -4.99 5.98
N LEU A 43 4.62 -5.05 6.03
CA LEU A 43 3.81 -4.79 4.84
C LEU A 43 4.18 -3.42 4.28
N ARG A 44 4.82 -3.38 3.13
CA ARG A 44 5.14 -2.16 2.41
C ARG A 44 4.07 -1.90 1.35
N ILE A 45 3.55 -0.70 1.37
CA ILE A 45 2.59 -0.23 0.38
C ILE A 45 3.29 0.85 -0.44
N LYS A 46 3.38 0.63 -1.75
CA LYS A 46 3.94 1.60 -2.70
C LYS A 46 2.92 1.87 -3.79
N GLY A 47 2.82 3.13 -4.18
CA GLY A 47 2.10 3.52 -5.37
C GLY A 47 3.04 4.25 -6.32
N HIS A 48 2.79 4.12 -7.61
CA HIS A 48 3.58 4.73 -8.66
C HIS A 48 2.67 5.19 -9.79
N PHE A 49 2.88 6.42 -10.28
CA PHE A 49 2.18 6.99 -11.42
C PHE A 49 3.10 7.09 -12.62
N ILE A 50 2.56 6.74 -13.79
CA ILE A 50 3.12 7.03 -15.11
C ILE A 50 2.09 7.88 -15.86
N LEU A 51 2.54 8.97 -16.45
CA LEU A 51 1.72 9.92 -17.20
C LEU A 51 2.34 10.13 -18.57
N ASP A 52 1.58 9.85 -19.61
CA ASP A 52 1.96 10.00 -21.01
C ASP A 52 0.97 10.93 -21.71
N ALA A 53 1.46 12.01 -22.34
CA ALA A 53 0.63 12.97 -23.04
C ALA A 53 0.86 12.90 -24.56
N TYR A 54 -0.26 13.02 -25.30
CA TYR A 54 -0.30 12.88 -26.75
C TYR A 54 -1.10 14.02 -27.36
N HIS A 55 -0.62 14.52 -28.50
CA HIS A 55 -1.41 15.41 -29.37
C HIS A 55 -2.55 14.66 -30.06
N ALA A 56 -3.49 15.41 -30.66
CA ALA A 56 -4.62 14.84 -31.36
C ALA A 56 -4.26 13.91 -32.56
N ASP A 57 -3.07 14.09 -33.10
CA ASP A 57 -2.50 13.25 -34.18
C ASP A 57 -1.78 11.98 -33.64
N GLY A 58 -1.78 11.79 -32.32
CA GLY A 58 -1.14 10.65 -31.65
C GLY A 58 0.35 10.84 -31.36
N ILE A 59 0.93 12.00 -31.64
CA ILE A 59 2.34 12.27 -31.31
C ILE A 59 2.49 12.42 -29.80
N HIS A 60 3.34 11.57 -29.21
CA HIS A 60 3.72 11.64 -27.82
C HIS A 60 4.61 12.86 -27.55
N PHE A 61 4.25 13.73 -26.61
CA PHE A 61 5.00 14.95 -26.33
C PHE A 61 5.44 15.12 -24.89
N ALA A 62 4.90 14.37 -23.94
CA ALA A 62 5.38 14.42 -22.56
C ALA A 62 5.25 13.06 -21.86
N HIS A 63 6.26 12.74 -21.04
CA HIS A 63 6.30 11.59 -20.18
C HIS A 63 6.79 11.99 -18.79
N THR A 64 6.17 11.47 -17.75
CA THR A 64 6.67 11.59 -16.39
C THR A 64 6.23 10.40 -15.56
N GLU A 65 7.07 9.99 -14.62
CA GLU A 65 6.77 8.94 -13.65
C GLU A 65 7.20 9.38 -12.25
N LYS A 66 6.44 8.97 -11.25
CA LYS A 66 6.68 9.33 -9.85
C LYS A 66 6.11 8.29 -8.90
N ASP A 67 6.91 7.97 -7.87
CA ASP A 67 6.37 7.32 -6.68
C ASP A 67 5.46 8.30 -5.95
N ASN A 68 4.33 7.81 -5.44
CA ASN A 68 3.32 8.65 -4.81
C ASN A 68 3.24 8.46 -3.30
N LEU A 69 2.61 9.42 -2.65
CA LEU A 69 2.25 9.34 -1.25
C LEU A 69 0.85 8.72 -1.10
N VAL A 70 0.75 7.56 -0.42
CA VAL A 70 -0.53 7.04 0.08
C VAL A 70 -0.93 7.86 1.30
N VAL A 71 -2.08 8.53 1.23
CA VAL A 71 -2.53 9.43 2.30
C VAL A 71 -3.18 8.66 3.46
N THR A 72 -3.33 9.31 4.62
CA THR A 72 -3.90 8.69 5.82
C THR A 72 -5.30 8.11 5.57
N ASN A 73 -6.16 8.80 4.83
CA ASN A 73 -7.48 8.29 4.46
C ASN A 73 -7.39 7.07 3.52
N GLY A 74 -6.37 7.01 2.65
CA GLY A 74 -6.09 5.83 1.82
C GLY A 74 -5.79 4.60 2.68
N PHE A 75 -4.89 4.71 3.66
CA PHE A 75 -4.60 3.62 4.60
C PHE A 75 -5.84 3.19 5.40
N LYS A 76 -6.61 4.16 5.93
CA LYS A 76 -7.88 3.88 6.62
C LYS A 76 -8.86 3.13 5.72
N GLY A 77 -8.94 3.52 4.44
CA GLY A 77 -9.80 2.89 3.45
C GLY A 77 -9.39 1.45 3.16
N ILE A 78 -8.11 1.17 2.96
CA ILE A 78 -7.57 -0.19 2.78
C ILE A 78 -7.90 -1.04 4.00
N GLY A 79 -7.65 -0.54 5.21
CA GLY A 79 -8.00 -1.23 6.47
C GLY A 79 -9.49 -1.51 6.60
N LYS A 80 -10.36 -0.58 6.18
CA LYS A 80 -11.81 -0.77 6.19
C LYS A 80 -12.26 -1.82 5.19
N LEU A 81 -11.76 -1.79 3.96
CA LEU A 81 -12.12 -2.73 2.90
C LEU A 81 -11.57 -4.14 3.17
N GLY A 82 -10.34 -4.24 3.67
CA GLY A 82 -9.69 -5.53 3.92
C GLY A 82 -10.10 -6.20 5.22
N TRP A 83 -10.25 -5.44 6.31
CA TRP A 83 -10.47 -5.98 7.65
C TRP A 83 -11.69 -5.42 8.38
N ASN A 84 -12.55 -4.68 7.70
CA ASN A 84 -13.69 -3.99 8.31
C ASN A 84 -13.31 -3.12 9.55
N ALA A 85 -12.09 -2.58 9.56
CA ALA A 85 -11.58 -1.77 10.65
C ALA A 85 -12.47 -0.54 10.90
N ASN A 86 -12.63 -0.14 12.16
CA ASN A 86 -13.34 1.10 12.51
C ASN A 86 -12.44 2.31 12.21
N SER A 87 -12.47 2.78 10.98
CA SER A 87 -11.57 3.81 10.46
C SER A 87 -12.16 5.22 10.43
N GLY A 88 -13.46 5.36 10.77
CA GLY A 88 -14.19 6.64 10.69
C GLY A 88 -14.50 7.10 9.26
N ILE A 89 -14.25 6.27 8.25
CA ILE A 89 -14.61 6.53 6.85
C ILE A 89 -15.39 5.34 6.28
N SER A 90 -16.11 5.58 5.20
CA SER A 90 -16.87 4.54 4.46
C SER A 90 -16.40 4.54 3.01
N PRO A 91 -15.23 3.93 2.70
CA PRO A 91 -14.69 3.91 1.34
C PRO A 91 -15.47 2.94 0.47
N SER A 92 -15.52 3.25 -0.81
CA SER A 92 -15.80 2.32 -1.89
C SER A 92 -14.49 1.79 -2.49
N THR A 93 -14.54 1.11 -3.63
CA THR A 93 -13.32 0.64 -4.31
C THR A 93 -12.56 1.80 -4.94
N TYR A 94 -11.26 1.87 -4.72
CA TYR A 94 -10.39 2.89 -5.30
C TYR A 94 -10.11 2.61 -6.77
N ARG A 95 -10.86 3.24 -7.66
CA ARG A 95 -10.82 3.00 -9.11
C ARG A 95 -10.92 4.26 -9.97
N TYR A 96 -11.01 5.42 -9.35
CA TYR A 96 -11.12 6.69 -10.07
C TYR A 96 -9.80 7.43 -10.06
N LEU A 97 -9.29 7.75 -11.24
CA LEU A 97 -8.13 8.60 -11.44
C LEU A 97 -8.60 10.05 -11.63
N ALA A 98 -7.87 11.00 -11.06
CA ALA A 98 -8.10 12.43 -11.26
C ALA A 98 -6.78 13.14 -11.49
N VAL A 99 -6.82 14.23 -12.27
CA VAL A 99 -5.68 15.14 -12.48
C VAL A 99 -6.06 16.55 -12.09
N GLY A 100 -5.09 17.33 -11.65
CA GLY A 100 -5.32 18.67 -11.15
C GLY A 100 -4.19 19.63 -11.46
N ALA A 101 -4.42 20.92 -11.13
CA ALA A 101 -3.58 22.04 -11.50
C ALA A 101 -2.82 22.68 -10.33
N THR A 102 -2.80 22.06 -9.14
CA THR A 102 -2.12 22.59 -7.96
C THR A 102 -0.78 21.92 -7.72
N SER A 103 0.28 22.72 -7.60
CA SER A 103 1.67 22.26 -7.39
C SER A 103 2.07 22.13 -5.92
N THR A 104 1.15 22.28 -4.97
CA THR A 104 1.44 22.11 -3.53
C THR A 104 1.91 20.68 -3.26
N SER A 105 3.04 20.54 -2.58
CA SER A 105 3.62 19.23 -2.24
C SER A 105 2.61 18.32 -1.53
N PRO A 106 2.59 17.01 -1.85
CA PRO A 106 1.69 16.05 -1.20
C PRO A 106 1.94 15.97 0.30
N SER A 107 0.85 15.84 1.07
CA SER A 107 0.85 15.62 2.51
C SER A 107 0.04 14.38 2.87
N SER A 108 0.46 13.66 3.91
CA SER A 108 -0.31 12.51 4.43
C SER A 108 -1.71 12.87 4.93
N SER A 109 -1.95 14.15 5.22
CA SER A 109 -3.26 14.67 5.64
C SER A 109 -4.16 15.09 4.48
N ASP A 110 -3.68 15.02 3.23
CA ASP A 110 -4.49 15.41 2.06
C ASP A 110 -5.72 14.51 1.93
N THR A 111 -6.85 15.12 1.56
CA THR A 111 -8.13 14.45 1.37
C THR A 111 -8.68 14.63 -0.04
N ALA A 112 -8.09 15.54 -0.82
CA ALA A 112 -8.47 15.89 -2.19
C ALA A 112 -7.27 16.42 -2.95
N LEU A 113 -7.36 16.54 -4.28
CA LEU A 113 -6.46 17.37 -5.07
C LEU A 113 -6.69 18.84 -4.71
N GLY A 114 -5.67 19.66 -4.86
CA GLY A 114 -5.79 21.09 -4.55
C GLY A 114 -6.73 21.81 -5.52
N SER A 115 -6.74 21.43 -6.79
CA SER A 115 -7.66 21.93 -7.79
C SER A 115 -7.76 20.92 -8.95
N GLU A 116 -8.85 20.20 -9.07
CA GLU A 116 -9.05 19.29 -10.18
C GLU A 116 -9.14 20.08 -11.52
N CYS A 117 -8.53 19.54 -12.57
CA CYS A 117 -8.71 20.02 -13.94
C CYS A 117 -10.18 19.83 -14.37
N GLY A 118 -10.61 20.52 -15.43
CA GLY A 118 -11.98 20.42 -15.94
C GLY A 118 -12.38 19.07 -16.53
N TYR A 119 -11.60 18.02 -16.30
CA TYR A 119 -11.90 16.65 -16.70
C TYR A 119 -12.78 15.93 -15.67
N SER A 120 -13.68 15.07 -16.16
CA SER A 120 -14.29 14.07 -15.26
C SER A 120 -13.24 13.07 -14.80
N ARG A 121 -13.32 12.62 -13.54
CA ARG A 121 -12.49 11.53 -13.04
C ARG A 121 -12.67 10.28 -13.89
N GLN A 122 -11.59 9.61 -14.23
CA GLN A 122 -11.60 8.44 -15.10
C GLN A 122 -11.75 7.16 -14.28
N LEU A 123 -12.83 6.42 -14.53
CA LEU A 123 -13.07 5.12 -13.92
C LEU A 123 -12.24 4.06 -14.62
N THR A 124 -11.35 3.37 -13.92
CA THR A 124 -10.79 2.11 -14.40
C THR A 124 -11.82 0.99 -14.24
N SER A 125 -12.45 0.58 -15.34
CA SER A 125 -13.52 -0.44 -15.34
C SER A 125 -12.99 -1.83 -14.97
N SER A 126 -11.76 -2.16 -15.38
CA SER A 126 -11.12 -3.46 -15.19
C SER A 126 -9.69 -3.28 -14.69
N PRO A 127 -9.49 -3.04 -13.38
CA PRO A 127 -8.16 -3.07 -12.80
C PRO A 127 -7.49 -4.44 -13.04
N THR A 128 -6.21 -4.43 -13.38
CA THR A 128 -5.44 -5.68 -13.52
C THR A 128 -4.68 -5.99 -12.24
N TYR A 129 -4.49 -7.27 -11.97
CA TYR A 129 -3.71 -7.75 -10.82
C TYR A 129 -2.69 -8.79 -11.30
N SER A 130 -1.44 -8.59 -10.96
CA SER A 130 -0.35 -9.54 -11.24
C SER A 130 0.77 -9.36 -10.22
N SER A 131 1.23 -10.47 -9.63
CA SER A 131 2.40 -10.50 -8.72
C SER A 131 2.36 -9.42 -7.61
N ALA A 132 1.23 -9.31 -6.89
CA ALA A 132 0.98 -8.31 -5.84
C ALA A 132 0.94 -6.84 -6.33
N VAL A 133 0.82 -6.62 -7.63
CA VAL A 133 0.65 -5.30 -8.26
C VAL A 133 -0.76 -5.16 -8.79
N ILE A 134 -1.45 -4.10 -8.39
CA ILE A 134 -2.74 -3.68 -8.96
C ILE A 134 -2.47 -2.50 -9.90
N THR A 135 -2.95 -2.56 -11.13
CA THR A 135 -2.79 -1.49 -12.11
C THR A 135 -4.16 -0.89 -12.47
N LEU A 136 -4.23 0.43 -12.40
CA LEU A 136 -5.33 1.24 -12.89
C LEU A 136 -4.86 2.05 -14.10
N SER A 137 -5.73 2.26 -15.08
CA SER A 137 -5.44 3.15 -16.21
C SER A 137 -6.68 3.96 -16.60
N GLY A 138 -6.44 5.20 -17.03
CA GLY A 138 -7.48 6.10 -17.51
C GLY A 138 -6.91 7.14 -18.45
N THR A 139 -7.74 7.59 -19.42
CA THR A 139 -7.37 8.60 -20.39
C THR A 139 -8.25 9.84 -20.22
N PHE A 140 -7.61 10.99 -20.09
CA PHE A 140 -8.25 12.32 -19.96
C PHE A 140 -8.18 13.04 -21.30
N THR A 141 -9.33 13.50 -21.79
CA THR A 141 -9.49 14.23 -23.08
C THR A 141 -10.60 15.27 -22.96
N GLY A 142 -10.61 16.24 -23.86
CA GLY A 142 -11.76 17.14 -24.02
C GLY A 142 -11.73 18.42 -23.18
N ALA A 143 -10.64 18.68 -22.45
CA ALA A 143 -10.47 19.94 -21.71
C ALA A 143 -9.02 20.44 -21.79
N SER A 144 -8.83 21.76 -21.72
CA SER A 144 -7.50 22.36 -21.59
C SER A 144 -7.12 22.49 -20.11
N CYS A 145 -5.92 22.03 -19.76
CA CYS A 145 -5.42 22.12 -18.39
C CYS A 145 -3.89 22.08 -18.37
N THR A 146 -3.27 22.86 -17.51
CA THR A 146 -1.87 22.61 -17.09
C THR A 146 -1.89 21.68 -15.89
N ALA A 147 -1.78 20.39 -16.17
CA ALA A 147 -1.82 19.35 -15.15
C ALA A 147 -0.48 19.24 -14.41
N VAL A 148 -0.51 19.27 -13.08
CA VAL A 148 0.67 19.20 -12.21
C VAL A 148 0.48 18.26 -11.02
N GLU A 149 -0.72 17.72 -10.83
CA GLU A 149 -1.01 16.76 -9.76
C GLU A 149 -1.93 15.65 -10.25
N VAL A 150 -1.86 14.49 -9.60
CA VAL A 150 -2.64 13.30 -9.88
C VAL A 150 -3.04 12.61 -8.58
N GLY A 151 -4.21 11.98 -8.57
CA GLY A 151 -4.68 11.22 -7.41
C GLY A 151 -5.60 10.07 -7.77
N VAL A 152 -5.77 9.15 -6.81
CA VAL A 152 -6.68 8.00 -6.88
C VAL A 152 -7.78 8.16 -5.86
N PHE A 153 -9.02 7.90 -6.27
CA PHE A 153 -10.23 8.09 -5.46
C PHE A 153 -11.15 6.87 -5.51
N ASP A 154 -12.06 6.79 -4.55
CA ASP A 154 -13.10 5.78 -4.48
C ASP A 154 -14.43 6.21 -5.11
N ALA A 155 -14.55 7.42 -5.63
CA ALA A 155 -15.77 7.96 -6.21
C ALA A 155 -15.49 8.89 -7.39
N SER A 156 -16.48 9.06 -8.29
CA SER A 156 -16.41 9.94 -9.47
C SER A 156 -16.40 11.43 -9.11
N SER A 157 -16.83 11.78 -7.91
CA SER A 157 -16.79 13.13 -7.34
C SER A 157 -16.72 13.02 -5.82
N SER A 158 -16.10 13.98 -5.14
CA SER A 158 -15.88 13.89 -3.69
C SER A 158 -15.18 12.58 -3.30
N GLY A 159 -15.66 11.85 -2.29
CA GLY A 159 -15.14 10.53 -1.89
C GLY A 159 -13.82 10.59 -1.14
N ASN A 160 -13.23 9.43 -0.91
CA ASN A 160 -11.98 9.28 -0.19
C ASN A 160 -10.80 9.16 -1.15
N MET A 161 -9.72 9.88 -0.89
CA MET A 161 -8.49 9.80 -1.66
C MET A 161 -7.58 8.69 -1.11
N LEU A 162 -7.09 7.84 -2.01
CA LEU A 162 -6.09 6.80 -1.70
C LEU A 162 -4.69 7.41 -1.67
N SER A 163 -4.37 8.17 -2.71
CA SER A 163 -3.01 8.63 -2.93
C SER A 163 -2.97 9.89 -3.78
N ARG A 164 -1.87 10.65 -3.64
CA ARG A 164 -1.62 11.90 -4.38
C ARG A 164 -0.14 12.03 -4.72
N GLN A 165 0.14 12.65 -5.88
CA GLN A 165 1.48 13.09 -6.25
C GLN A 165 1.43 14.34 -7.11
N THR A 166 2.50 15.15 -7.01
CA THR A 166 2.75 16.28 -7.92
C THR A 166 3.91 15.96 -8.85
N TYR A 167 3.85 16.53 -10.06
CA TYR A 167 4.85 16.32 -11.10
C TYR A 167 5.12 17.60 -11.89
N SER A 168 6.08 17.55 -12.81
CA SER A 168 6.39 18.69 -13.71
C SER A 168 5.19 18.98 -14.60
N ALA A 169 4.86 20.26 -14.79
CA ALA A 169 3.68 20.67 -15.52
C ALA A 169 3.59 20.07 -16.93
N ILE A 170 2.44 19.49 -17.26
CA ILE A 170 2.08 19.05 -18.60
C ILE A 170 0.92 19.93 -19.05
N THR A 171 1.14 20.76 -20.05
CA THR A 171 0.08 21.63 -20.60
C THR A 171 -0.65 20.89 -21.71
N LEU A 172 -1.94 20.68 -21.53
CA LEU A 172 -2.83 19.97 -22.44
C LEU A 172 -3.78 20.97 -23.10
N GLY A 173 -3.88 20.91 -24.43
CA GLY A 173 -4.95 21.54 -25.20
C GLY A 173 -6.23 20.70 -25.16
N SER A 174 -7.35 21.27 -25.63
CA SER A 174 -8.65 20.58 -25.63
C SER A 174 -8.71 19.33 -26.50
N SER A 175 -7.80 19.19 -27.47
CA SER A 175 -7.69 18.03 -28.36
C SER A 175 -6.62 17.02 -27.94
N ASP A 176 -5.81 17.38 -26.94
CA ASP A 176 -4.75 16.51 -26.43
C ASP A 176 -5.33 15.45 -25.50
N SER A 177 -4.57 14.38 -25.29
CA SER A 177 -4.91 13.33 -24.35
C SER A 177 -3.79 13.11 -23.33
N LEU A 178 -4.17 12.78 -22.10
CA LEU A 178 -3.27 12.36 -21.04
C LEU A 178 -3.67 10.96 -20.57
N VAL A 179 -2.80 9.99 -20.78
CA VAL A 179 -2.93 8.64 -20.25
C VAL A 179 -2.27 8.59 -18.89
N VAL A 180 -3.02 8.18 -17.88
CA VAL A 180 -2.51 7.97 -16.51
C VAL A 180 -2.56 6.49 -16.21
N THR A 181 -1.41 5.91 -15.87
CA THR A 181 -1.29 4.56 -15.31
C THR A 181 -0.85 4.65 -13.87
N TYR A 182 -1.57 3.99 -12.98
CA TYR A 182 -1.25 3.88 -11.56
C TYR A 182 -1.02 2.44 -11.19
N THR A 183 0.10 2.15 -10.55
CA THR A 183 0.38 0.85 -9.95
C THR A 183 0.43 0.96 -8.43
N PHE A 184 -0.19 -0.02 -7.79
CA PHE A 184 -0.22 -0.16 -6.34
C PHE A 184 0.39 -1.51 -5.97
N THR A 185 1.50 -1.49 -5.26
CA THR A 185 2.28 -2.69 -4.93
C THR A 185 2.21 -2.97 -3.44
N LEU A 186 1.96 -4.23 -3.10
CA LEU A 186 2.05 -4.80 -1.74
C LEU A 186 3.31 -5.67 -1.66
N SER A 187 4.23 -5.37 -0.74
CA SER A 187 5.49 -6.13 -0.56
C SER A 187 5.94 -6.18 0.90
#